data_6c54cfea2b06af87a58f550c36990dcc
#
_entry.id   6c54cfea2b06af87a58f550c36990dcc
#
_cell.length_a   1.000
_cell.length_b   1.000
_cell.length_c   1.000
_cell.angle_alpha   90.00
_cell.angle_beta   90.00
_cell.angle_gamma   90.00
#
_symmetry.space_group_name_H-M   'P 1'
#
loop_
_entity.id
_entity.type
_entity.pdbx_description
1 polymer ?
#
loop_
_entity_poly.entity_id
_entity_poly.type
_entity_poly.pdbx_seq_one_letter_code
_entity_poly.pdbx_strand_id
1 'polypeptide(L)'
;MTQMKSLPLAIALALGCSAAFADERQSLEALQHTTMSLIEVLVENGVLKREQADAMVQEAERRAAQAVAHKAAEAPAAGTVRIPYVPQIVRDQIRDEIKQEVLAEAREDRWAAPNAIPEWVSRIQWEGDVRLRFQSDRYADDNTPAANYANALGVTPGTGVPAVSGSGAPYVTRNAGAAEVSDNGTAIGNVTDDVNRWRVRARLGVLARLSNSVSAGVRMATGNTGDRVSTNQTLGQNLNKYTFVLDRAYINYAPFEWLKLSGGRIPNPWFATDLVWDDDLNFEGVAATASYSFKGGRISPFVTAGWFPLRPETPGQREDRSLQGVQLGLNLRAAEDVRFRLGVAQYDYQNIEGRVDNAYTLGVGAGASYGQYGYETGLRAKGNTLFTTNSSLDGTAFPAQSGSNPIWGLAAKFKPLVLTATADLASFDPVHVMVSAEYVKNLAFDRDEIFRRTGLRMSDGSDRAYLLRLAVGMPAVKEVGDWNASLTYRNVGSDSVLDAFTDSDFGLGGTNMKGYTLSFAYGLDNRTSLGLKYSSAKTVDSPTLLRGEQFGVDTLQLDLAVKF
;
A
#
# COMPACT_ATOMS: atom_id res chain seq x y z
N MET A 1 30.04 -0.47 28.49
CA MET A 1 29.91 0.41 29.67
C MET A 1 29.78 1.85 29.14
N THR A 2 28.58 2.38 29.11
CA THR A 2 28.26 3.80 29.35
C THR A 2 26.73 3.90 29.24
N GLN A 3 26.10 4.20 30.35
CA GLN A 3 24.66 4.30 30.52
C GLN A 3 24.15 5.62 29.91
N MET A 4 23.14 5.55 29.05
CA MET A 4 22.32 6.70 28.71
C MET A 4 21.15 6.80 29.70
N LYS A 5 21.16 7.88 30.48
CA LYS A 5 20.09 8.25 31.41
C LYS A 5 18.92 8.89 30.64
N SER A 6 17.74 8.33 30.84
CA SER A 6 16.45 8.82 30.37
C SER A 6 16.04 10.10 31.11
N LEU A 7 15.62 11.13 30.35
CA LEU A 7 14.96 12.33 30.89
C LEU A 7 13.44 12.10 30.93
N PRO A 8 12.77 12.36 32.06
CA PRO A 8 11.31 12.45 32.08
C PRO A 8 10.85 13.89 31.83
N LEU A 9 10.03 14.07 30.82
CA LEU A 9 9.30 15.31 30.55
C LEU A 9 8.07 15.37 31.48
N ALA A 10 8.08 16.26 32.46
CA ALA A 10 6.91 16.57 33.29
C ALA A 10 6.37 17.95 32.88
N ILE A 11 5.25 17.98 32.16
CA ILE A 11 4.42 19.17 31.96
C ILE A 11 3.37 19.19 33.05
N ALA A 12 3.45 20.15 33.98
CA ALA A 12 2.39 20.44 34.94
C ALA A 12 1.66 21.72 34.51
N LEU A 13 0.41 21.55 34.07
CA LEU A 13 -0.55 22.64 33.92
C LEU A 13 -1.10 22.99 35.32
N ALA A 14 -1.03 24.24 35.73
CA ALA A 14 -1.80 24.74 36.85
C ALA A 14 -2.57 25.97 36.42
N LEU A 15 -3.88 25.79 36.25
CA LEU A 15 -4.89 26.85 36.31
C LEU A 15 -5.37 26.96 37.74
N GLY A 16 -5.40 28.18 38.27
CA GLY A 16 -6.03 28.47 39.54
C GLY A 16 -6.12 29.97 39.75
N CYS A 17 -7.32 30.51 39.60
CA CYS A 17 -7.67 31.89 39.88
C CYS A 17 -7.86 32.18 41.38
N SER A 18 -7.56 33.43 41.71
CA SER A 18 -8.12 34.31 42.75
C SER A 18 -7.70 34.12 44.21
N ALA A 19 -7.03 35.12 44.71
CA ALA A 19 -7.48 36.03 45.78
C ALA A 19 -6.33 36.92 46.27
N ALA A 20 -6.49 38.18 46.06
CA ALA A 20 -6.25 39.35 46.88
C ALA A 20 -5.13 39.37 47.94
N PHE A 21 -4.21 40.30 47.73
CA PHE A 21 -3.53 41.15 48.75
C PHE A 21 -2.85 40.43 49.92
N ALA A 22 -1.62 40.01 49.68
CA ALA A 22 -0.54 40.13 50.66
C ALA A 22 0.79 39.82 49.96
N ASP A 23 1.70 40.77 50.06
CA ASP A 23 3.13 40.63 49.92
C ASP A 23 3.75 40.82 48.52
N GLU A 24 3.78 42.09 48.10
CA GLU A 24 4.62 42.58 46.99
C GLU A 24 6.13 42.25 47.16
N ARG A 25 6.58 42.02 48.39
CA ARG A 25 7.99 41.61 48.65
C ARG A 25 8.22 40.14 48.32
N GLN A 26 7.27 39.25 48.66
CA GLN A 26 7.37 37.82 48.33
C GLN A 26 7.32 37.56 46.82
N SER A 27 6.54 38.37 46.10
CA SER A 27 6.46 38.24 44.64
C SER A 27 7.75 38.73 43.93
N LEU A 28 8.41 39.76 44.49
CA LEU A 28 9.68 40.26 43.95
C LEU A 28 10.85 39.29 44.21
N GLU A 29 10.91 38.70 45.40
CA GLU A 29 11.90 37.66 45.75
C GLU A 29 11.66 36.38 44.95
N ALA A 30 10.45 35.98 44.69
CA ALA A 30 10.11 34.85 43.84
C ALA A 30 10.51 35.10 42.38
N LEU A 31 10.33 36.34 41.89
CA LEU A 31 10.73 36.70 40.52
C LEU A 31 12.27 36.71 40.35
N GLN A 32 12.98 37.22 41.37
CA GLN A 32 14.47 37.19 41.40
C GLN A 32 14.99 35.75 41.45
N HIS A 33 14.42 34.90 42.27
CA HIS A 33 14.78 33.47 42.35
C HIS A 33 14.51 32.75 41.03
N THR A 34 13.37 33.03 40.41
CA THR A 34 13.02 32.38 39.13
C THR A 34 13.94 32.79 37.97
N THR A 35 14.33 34.10 37.92
CA THR A 35 15.28 34.60 36.91
C THR A 35 16.69 34.07 37.14
N MET A 36 17.15 33.98 38.35
CA MET A 36 18.48 33.41 38.66
C MET A 36 18.53 31.90 38.35
N SER A 37 17.49 31.18 38.71
CA SER A 37 17.38 29.74 38.40
C SER A 37 17.34 29.46 36.88
N LEU A 38 16.69 30.37 36.11
CA LEU A 38 16.63 30.26 34.65
C LEU A 38 17.99 30.49 33.99
N ILE A 39 18.75 31.47 34.52
CA ILE A 39 20.14 31.77 34.06
C ILE A 39 21.06 30.58 34.39
N GLU A 40 20.91 29.98 35.56
CA GLU A 40 21.69 28.81 35.98
C GLU A 40 21.42 27.57 35.11
N VAL A 41 20.15 27.30 34.78
CA VAL A 41 19.75 26.24 33.84
C VAL A 41 20.28 26.49 32.43
N LEU A 42 20.35 27.73 31.96
CA LEU A 42 20.90 28.07 30.64
C LEU A 42 22.43 27.88 30.60
N VAL A 43 23.13 28.12 31.72
CA VAL A 43 24.56 27.86 31.85
C VAL A 43 24.85 26.36 31.96
N GLU A 44 24.06 25.60 32.72
CA GLU A 44 24.18 24.13 32.83
C GLU A 44 23.91 23.41 31.49
N ASN A 45 22.98 23.90 30.69
CA ASN A 45 22.70 23.36 29.36
C ASN A 45 23.64 23.83 28.26
N GLY A 46 24.68 24.61 28.60
CA GLY A 46 25.71 25.08 27.66
C GLY A 46 25.24 26.11 26.64
N VAL A 47 24.06 26.71 26.84
CA VAL A 47 23.49 27.75 25.97
C VAL A 47 24.10 29.12 26.24
N LEU A 48 24.55 29.38 27.49
CA LEU A 48 25.24 30.59 27.91
C LEU A 48 26.59 30.23 28.58
N LYS A 49 27.63 30.94 28.25
CA LYS A 49 28.89 30.82 28.98
C LYS A 49 28.79 31.54 30.33
N ARG A 50 29.34 30.95 31.37
CA ARG A 50 29.28 31.50 32.75
C ARG A 50 29.71 32.96 32.85
N GLU A 51 30.76 33.33 32.12
CA GLU A 51 31.25 34.73 32.04
C GLU A 51 30.22 35.70 31.42
N GLN A 52 29.40 35.23 30.49
CA GLN A 52 28.34 36.05 29.87
C GLN A 52 27.14 36.19 30.79
N ALA A 53 26.80 35.14 31.52
CA ALA A 53 25.73 35.16 32.51
C ALA A 53 26.06 36.13 33.67
N ASP A 54 27.29 36.10 34.19
CA ASP A 54 27.75 36.97 35.25
C ASP A 54 27.77 38.43 34.79
N ALA A 55 28.18 38.71 33.55
CA ALA A 55 28.18 40.05 32.96
C ALA A 55 26.76 40.62 32.80
N MET A 56 25.78 39.76 32.40
CA MET A 56 24.37 40.19 32.30
C MET A 56 23.74 40.49 33.65
N VAL A 57 24.04 39.71 34.68
CA VAL A 57 23.55 39.97 36.04
C VAL A 57 24.13 41.30 36.58
N GLN A 58 25.43 41.54 36.44
CA GLN A 58 26.08 42.80 36.84
C GLN A 58 25.55 44.03 36.11
N GLU A 59 25.29 43.90 34.81
CA GLU A 59 24.72 45.01 34.04
C GLU A 59 23.26 45.29 34.43
N ALA A 60 22.48 44.24 34.74
CA ALA A 60 21.09 44.39 35.25
C ALA A 60 21.08 45.06 36.62
N GLU A 61 22.00 44.70 37.52
CA GLU A 61 22.14 45.33 38.83
C GLU A 61 22.58 46.78 38.71
N ARG A 62 23.52 47.09 37.80
CA ARG A 62 23.97 48.48 37.55
C ARG A 62 22.84 49.36 37.01
N ARG A 63 22.01 48.85 36.11
CA ARG A 63 20.84 49.57 35.57
C ARG A 63 19.77 49.77 36.64
N ALA A 64 19.56 48.78 37.47
CA ALA A 64 18.63 48.90 38.58
C ALA A 64 19.10 49.95 39.61
N ALA A 65 20.41 49.97 39.94
CA ALA A 65 20.98 51.00 40.85
C ALA A 65 20.91 52.41 40.25
N GLN A 66 21.14 52.57 38.94
CA GLN A 66 20.99 53.86 38.26
C GLN A 66 19.53 54.34 38.22
N ALA A 67 18.59 53.45 38.00
CA ALA A 67 17.17 53.80 38.04
C ALA A 67 16.69 54.22 39.43
N VAL A 68 17.21 53.61 40.50
CA VAL A 68 16.97 53.98 41.89
C VAL A 68 17.61 55.34 42.24
N ALA A 69 18.84 55.59 41.76
CA ALA A 69 19.53 56.87 41.98
C ALA A 69 18.87 58.04 41.23
N HIS A 70 18.33 57.82 40.04
CA HIS A 70 17.56 58.83 39.30
C HIS A 70 16.24 59.18 39.99
N LYS A 71 15.59 58.18 40.64
CA LYS A 71 14.36 58.38 41.41
C LYS A 71 14.59 59.09 42.74
N ALA A 72 15.78 58.98 43.33
CA ALA A 72 16.14 59.64 44.58
C ALA A 72 16.46 61.13 44.42
N ALA A 73 16.80 61.61 43.19
CA ALA A 73 17.10 63.02 42.90
C ALA A 73 15.84 63.90 42.66
N GLU A 74 14.65 63.35 42.57
CA GLU A 74 13.39 64.07 42.29
C GLU A 74 12.41 63.97 43.45
N ALA A 75 12.82 64.08 44.72
CA ALA A 75 11.89 64.07 45.82
C ALA A 75 11.48 65.50 46.26
N PRO A 76 10.26 65.93 46.05
CA PRO A 76 9.65 67.03 46.81
C PRO A 76 8.92 66.50 48.04
N ALA A 77 8.87 67.39 49.03
CA ALA A 77 8.42 67.25 50.40
C ALA A 77 7.11 66.45 50.65
N ALA A 78 7.09 65.88 51.84
CA ALA A 78 6.03 65.05 52.46
C ALA A 78 4.59 65.46 52.16
N GLY A 79 3.77 64.45 51.76
CA GLY A 79 2.34 64.53 52.00
C GLY A 79 1.35 64.03 50.95
N THR A 80 1.78 63.52 49.81
CA THR A 80 0.80 62.93 48.88
C THR A 80 1.44 61.77 48.08
N VAL A 81 0.95 60.55 48.33
CA VAL A 81 1.27 59.39 47.48
C VAL A 81 0.52 59.58 46.18
N ARG A 82 1.15 60.15 45.16
CA ARG A 82 0.68 60.08 43.77
C ARG A 82 1.15 58.76 43.19
N ILE A 83 0.29 57.80 43.14
CA ILE A 83 0.45 56.62 42.25
C ILE A 83 0.34 57.19 40.84
N PRO A 84 1.36 57.05 39.95
CA PRO A 84 1.19 57.44 38.56
C PRO A 84 0.17 56.51 37.93
N TYR A 85 -1.05 56.97 37.80
CA TYR A 85 -2.06 56.30 37.02
C TYR A 85 -1.65 56.36 35.55
N VAL A 86 -1.12 55.27 35.04
CA VAL A 86 -0.91 55.09 33.58
C VAL A 86 -2.29 54.71 33.03
N PRO A 87 -2.91 55.56 32.20
CA PRO A 87 -4.19 55.27 31.60
C PRO A 87 -4.15 53.92 30.89
N GLN A 88 -5.24 53.18 30.97
CA GLN A 88 -5.33 51.82 30.37
C GLN A 88 -4.98 51.83 28.88
N ILE A 89 -5.33 52.89 28.16
CA ILE A 89 -4.99 53.14 26.74
C ILE A 89 -3.49 53.16 26.51
N VAL A 90 -2.70 53.81 27.42
CA VAL A 90 -1.24 53.89 27.30
C VAL A 90 -0.61 52.53 27.63
N ARG A 91 -1.16 51.77 28.56
CA ARG A 91 -0.71 50.39 28.84
C ARG A 91 -0.95 49.47 27.66
N ASP A 92 -2.10 49.62 27.03
CA ASP A 92 -2.46 48.81 25.88
C ASP A 92 -1.62 49.20 24.65
N GLN A 93 -1.34 50.48 24.45
CA GLN A 93 -0.40 50.94 23.41
C GLN A 93 1.03 50.40 23.62
N ILE A 94 1.59 50.53 24.83
CA ILE A 94 2.90 50.01 25.17
C ILE A 94 2.97 48.50 25.00
N ARG A 95 1.90 47.79 25.38
CA ARG A 95 1.79 46.34 25.20
C ARG A 95 1.77 45.95 23.71
N ASP A 96 1.03 46.66 22.90
CA ASP A 96 0.92 46.43 21.47
C ASP A 96 2.22 46.79 20.70
N GLU A 97 2.90 47.88 21.10
CA GLU A 97 4.22 48.25 20.55
C GLU A 97 5.28 47.22 20.91
N ILE A 98 5.40 46.83 22.19
CA ILE A 98 6.36 45.79 22.62
C ILE A 98 6.04 44.46 21.95
N LYS A 99 4.75 44.11 21.82
CA LYS A 99 4.37 42.89 21.12
C LYS A 99 4.73 42.88 19.63
N GLN A 100 4.58 44.03 18.97
CA GLN A 100 4.99 44.18 17.56
C GLN A 100 6.51 44.18 17.38
N GLU A 101 7.24 44.82 18.27
CA GLU A 101 8.69 44.88 18.25
C GLU A 101 9.32 43.50 18.54
N VAL A 102 8.83 42.79 19.55
CA VAL A 102 9.26 41.42 19.87
C VAL A 102 8.86 40.44 18.76
N LEU A 103 7.70 40.63 18.11
CA LEU A 103 7.30 39.80 16.97
C LEU A 103 8.10 40.11 15.71
N ALA A 104 8.55 41.37 15.51
CA ALA A 104 9.40 41.75 14.40
C ALA A 104 10.82 41.18 14.59
N GLU A 105 11.41 41.32 15.77
CA GLU A 105 12.73 40.79 16.13
C GLU A 105 12.74 39.25 16.12
N ALA A 106 11.68 38.59 16.61
CA ALA A 106 11.51 37.14 16.55
C ALA A 106 11.35 36.61 15.12
N ARG A 107 10.83 37.43 14.18
CA ARG A 107 10.78 37.10 12.75
C ARG A 107 12.13 37.30 12.06
N GLU A 108 12.89 38.32 12.45
CA GLU A 108 14.19 38.63 11.88
C GLU A 108 15.25 37.62 12.35
N ASP A 109 15.21 37.21 13.61
CA ASP A 109 16.10 36.20 14.19
C ASP A 109 15.68 34.75 13.99
N ARG A 110 14.56 34.50 13.31
CA ARG A 110 14.01 33.18 13.01
C ARG A 110 13.78 32.24 14.22
N TRP A 111 13.85 32.76 15.44
CA TRP A 111 13.49 31.95 16.59
C TRP A 111 12.11 32.36 17.11
N ALA A 112 11.24 31.36 17.23
CA ALA A 112 9.94 31.44 17.86
C ALA A 112 8.89 32.38 17.20
N ALA A 113 8.52 32.08 15.94
CA ALA A 113 7.08 32.08 15.68
C ALA A 113 6.53 30.82 16.37
N PRO A 114 5.71 30.92 17.44
CA PRO A 114 5.22 29.75 18.16
C PRO A 114 4.41 28.77 17.33
N ASN A 115 4.14 29.09 16.05
CA ASN A 115 3.44 28.29 15.05
C ASN A 115 4.16 28.22 13.69
N ALA A 116 5.39 28.65 13.55
CA ALA A 116 6.13 28.45 12.32
C ALA A 116 6.68 27.02 12.30
N ILE A 117 5.88 26.11 11.80
CA ILE A 117 6.35 24.79 11.38
C ILE A 117 7.54 25.02 10.43
N PRO A 118 8.74 24.50 10.71
CA PRO A 118 9.88 24.65 9.81
C PRO A 118 9.48 24.25 8.39
N GLU A 119 9.94 24.99 7.39
CA GLU A 119 9.53 24.79 5.98
C GLU A 119 9.70 23.35 5.51
N TRP A 120 10.74 22.64 5.99
CA TRP A 120 10.96 21.23 5.66
C TRP A 120 9.85 20.31 6.21
N VAL A 121 9.22 20.64 7.35
CA VAL A 121 8.12 19.84 7.92
C VAL A 121 6.86 19.99 7.07
N SER A 122 6.59 21.18 6.52
CA SER A 122 5.46 21.40 5.61
C SER A 122 5.59 20.64 4.28
N ARG A 123 6.82 20.21 3.94
CA ARG A 123 7.12 19.39 2.76
C ARG A 123 6.94 17.89 3.00
N ILE A 124 6.76 17.48 4.26
CA ILE A 124 6.57 16.08 4.64
C ILE A 124 5.09 15.84 4.93
N GLN A 125 4.50 14.90 4.21
CA GLN A 125 3.13 14.41 4.45
C GLN A 125 3.21 13.00 5.00
N TRP A 126 2.64 12.80 6.19
CA TRP A 126 2.45 11.49 6.77
C TRP A 126 1.14 10.91 6.28
N GLU A 127 1.14 9.65 5.96
CA GLU A 127 -0.05 8.90 5.61
C GLU A 127 -0.04 7.55 6.29
N GLY A 128 -1.19 7.08 6.71
CA GLY A 128 -1.26 5.76 7.29
C GLY A 128 -2.68 5.26 7.46
N ASP A 129 -2.80 3.95 7.67
CA ASP A 129 -4.04 3.31 8.07
C ASP A 129 -3.78 2.09 8.97
N VAL A 130 -4.75 1.85 9.83
CA VAL A 130 -4.88 0.60 10.58
C VAL A 130 -6.26 0.01 10.28
N ARG A 131 -6.30 -1.27 9.91
CA ARG A 131 -7.53 -2.00 9.64
C ARG A 131 -7.56 -3.29 10.45
N LEU A 132 -8.65 -3.51 11.16
CA LEU A 132 -9.01 -4.78 11.76
C LEU A 132 -10.08 -5.43 10.88
N ARG A 133 -9.87 -6.66 10.45
CA ARG A 133 -10.78 -7.42 9.61
C ARG A 133 -11.17 -8.73 10.29
N PHE A 134 -12.46 -9.01 10.34
CA PHE A 134 -12.97 -10.37 10.49
C PHE A 134 -13.29 -10.92 9.11
N GLN A 135 -12.80 -12.12 8.81
CA GLN A 135 -13.05 -12.82 7.56
C GLN A 135 -13.56 -14.22 7.85
N SER A 136 -14.66 -14.58 7.14
CA SER A 136 -15.25 -15.91 7.17
C SER A 136 -15.32 -16.46 5.74
N ASP A 137 -14.64 -17.55 5.48
CA ASP A 137 -14.66 -18.28 4.21
C ASP A 137 -15.52 -19.52 4.38
N ARG A 138 -16.56 -19.64 3.56
CA ARG A 138 -17.52 -20.75 3.51
C ARG A 138 -17.35 -21.48 2.20
N TYR A 139 -16.93 -22.72 2.29
CA TYR A 139 -16.71 -23.57 1.11
C TYR A 139 -18.01 -24.23 0.67
N ALA A 140 -18.21 -24.36 -0.65
CA ALA A 140 -19.42 -25.01 -1.17
C ALA A 140 -19.41 -26.51 -0.86
N ASP A 141 -20.58 -27.05 -0.51
CA ASP A 141 -20.74 -28.46 -0.12
C ASP A 141 -20.41 -29.45 -1.26
N ASP A 142 -20.51 -28.99 -2.52
CA ASP A 142 -20.19 -29.73 -3.72
C ASP A 142 -18.76 -29.57 -4.22
N ASN A 143 -17.91 -28.92 -3.43
CA ASN A 143 -16.51 -28.83 -3.75
C ASN A 143 -15.84 -30.20 -3.82
N THR A 144 -14.99 -30.35 -4.83
CA THR A 144 -14.20 -31.57 -4.96
C THR A 144 -13.20 -31.68 -3.82
N PRO A 145 -13.18 -32.77 -3.04
CA PRO A 145 -12.24 -32.95 -1.94
C PRO A 145 -10.77 -32.88 -2.39
N ALA A 146 -9.89 -32.31 -1.55
CA ALA A 146 -8.48 -32.14 -1.86
C ALA A 146 -7.75 -33.46 -2.25
N ALA A 147 -8.15 -34.58 -1.64
CA ALA A 147 -7.62 -35.89 -1.97
C ALA A 147 -7.89 -36.32 -3.43
N ASN A 148 -9.01 -35.88 -4.02
CA ASN A 148 -9.36 -36.20 -5.40
C ASN A 148 -8.47 -35.43 -6.39
N TYR A 149 -8.07 -34.18 -6.05
CA TYR A 149 -7.09 -33.43 -6.84
C TYR A 149 -5.73 -34.12 -6.83
N ALA A 150 -5.29 -34.60 -5.66
CA ALA A 150 -4.06 -35.35 -5.53
C ALA A 150 -4.07 -36.63 -6.39
N ASN A 151 -5.16 -37.39 -6.36
CA ASN A 151 -5.33 -38.61 -7.17
C ASN A 151 -5.35 -38.30 -8.67
N ALA A 152 -6.02 -37.24 -9.09
CA ALA A 152 -6.09 -36.82 -10.48
C ALA A 152 -4.71 -36.37 -11.04
N LEU A 153 -3.87 -35.81 -10.18
CA LEU A 153 -2.49 -35.41 -10.52
C LEU A 153 -1.47 -36.55 -10.35
N GLY A 154 -1.92 -37.76 -9.95
CA GLY A 154 -1.05 -38.90 -9.70
C GLY A 154 -0.16 -38.77 -8.49
N VAL A 155 -0.54 -37.90 -7.55
CA VAL A 155 0.18 -37.73 -6.28
C VAL A 155 -0.34 -38.72 -5.26
N THR A 156 0.53 -39.55 -4.70
CA THR A 156 0.13 -40.48 -3.63
C THR A 156 0.06 -39.70 -2.30
N PRO A 157 -1.10 -39.62 -1.62
CA PRO A 157 -1.22 -38.97 -0.33
C PRO A 157 -0.18 -39.53 0.67
N GLY A 158 0.61 -38.66 1.24
CA GLY A 158 1.61 -39.02 2.28
C GLY A 158 3.02 -39.37 1.79
N THR A 159 3.24 -39.57 0.51
CA THR A 159 4.60 -39.85 -0.02
C THR A 159 5.21 -38.66 -0.77
N GLY A 160 4.38 -37.68 -1.15
CA GLY A 160 4.85 -36.46 -1.83
C GLY A 160 5.42 -36.65 -3.25
N VAL A 161 5.43 -37.87 -3.75
CA VAL A 161 5.98 -38.17 -5.08
C VAL A 161 4.84 -38.28 -6.07
N PRO A 162 4.79 -37.46 -7.14
CA PRO A 162 3.88 -37.71 -8.24
C PRO A 162 4.13 -39.13 -8.77
N ALA A 163 3.08 -39.93 -8.90
CA ALA A 163 3.22 -41.14 -9.67
C ALA A 163 3.57 -40.70 -11.10
N VAL A 164 4.75 -41.03 -11.56
CA VAL A 164 5.15 -40.80 -12.97
C VAL A 164 4.10 -41.46 -13.81
N SER A 165 3.39 -40.68 -14.67
CA SER A 165 2.54 -41.32 -15.66
C SER A 165 3.41 -42.32 -16.40
N GLY A 166 2.99 -43.55 -16.56
CA GLY A 166 3.78 -44.58 -17.24
C GLY A 166 4.13 -44.23 -18.70
N SER A 167 3.68 -43.06 -19.18
CA SER A 167 3.94 -42.49 -20.48
C SER A 167 4.99 -41.34 -20.45
N GLY A 168 5.46 -40.88 -19.31
CA GLY A 168 6.40 -39.75 -19.20
C GLY A 168 5.87 -38.38 -19.64
N ALA A 169 4.57 -38.29 -19.97
CA ALA A 169 3.96 -37.04 -20.40
C ALA A 169 3.95 -36.00 -19.25
N PRO A 170 4.08 -34.71 -19.54
CA PRO A 170 4.02 -33.68 -18.50
C PRO A 170 2.67 -33.68 -17.82
N TYR A 171 2.68 -33.50 -16.49
CA TYR A 171 1.46 -33.21 -15.76
C TYR A 171 1.00 -31.79 -16.09
N VAL A 172 -0.30 -31.63 -16.26
CA VAL A 172 -0.95 -30.35 -16.53
C VAL A 172 -2.04 -30.14 -15.51
N THR A 173 -2.07 -28.96 -14.92
CA THR A 173 -3.08 -28.55 -13.97
C THR A 173 -3.39 -27.06 -14.10
N ARG A 174 -4.59 -26.64 -13.75
CA ARG A 174 -4.85 -25.27 -13.37
C ARG A 174 -4.55 -25.16 -11.88
N ASN A 175 -3.55 -24.41 -11.54
CA ASN A 175 -3.19 -24.17 -10.15
C ASN A 175 -4.43 -23.84 -9.30
N ALA A 176 -4.91 -24.79 -8.52
CA ALA A 176 -6.21 -24.72 -7.84
C ALA A 176 -6.13 -24.02 -6.46
N GLY A 177 -5.04 -23.34 -6.16
CA GLY A 177 -4.85 -22.59 -4.92
C GLY A 177 -4.86 -23.51 -3.70
N ALA A 178 -5.97 -23.54 -2.97
CA ALA A 178 -6.08 -24.34 -1.76
C ALA A 178 -5.90 -25.85 -1.99
N ALA A 179 -6.12 -26.35 -3.21
CA ALA A 179 -5.86 -27.72 -3.63
C ALA A 179 -4.58 -27.86 -4.46
N GLU A 180 -3.70 -26.88 -4.42
CA GLU A 180 -2.44 -26.88 -5.16
C GLU A 180 -1.54 -28.02 -4.71
N VAL A 181 -0.92 -28.68 -5.68
CA VAL A 181 0.19 -29.59 -5.42
C VAL A 181 1.44 -28.77 -5.17
N SER A 182 1.98 -28.81 -3.97
CA SER A 182 3.24 -28.14 -3.66
C SER A 182 4.38 -28.71 -4.50
N ASP A 183 5.49 -27.96 -4.62
CA ASP A 183 6.70 -28.43 -5.28
C ASP A 183 7.26 -29.72 -4.64
N ASN A 184 6.82 -30.05 -3.42
CA ASN A 184 7.13 -31.30 -2.72
C ASN A 184 6.15 -32.43 -3.05
N GLY A 185 5.23 -32.25 -4.01
CA GLY A 185 4.25 -33.26 -4.39
C GLY A 185 3.14 -33.50 -3.36
N THR A 186 3.05 -32.69 -2.31
CA THR A 186 2.00 -32.79 -1.30
C THR A 186 0.79 -32.01 -1.78
N ALA A 187 -0.28 -32.70 -2.12
CA ALA A 187 -1.58 -32.04 -2.34
C ALA A 187 -2.05 -31.53 -0.99
N ILE A 188 -2.10 -30.25 -0.83
CA ILE A 188 -2.52 -29.65 0.42
C ILE A 188 -3.36 -28.44 0.11
N GLY A 189 -4.54 -28.45 0.64
CA GLY A 189 -5.34 -27.28 0.69
C GLY A 189 -6.68 -27.62 1.25
N ASN A 190 -7.24 -26.67 1.94
CA ASN A 190 -8.60 -26.76 2.40
C ASN A 190 -9.53 -26.36 1.25
N VAL A 191 -10.41 -27.26 0.86
CA VAL A 191 -11.47 -27.03 -0.15
C VAL A 191 -12.87 -27.29 0.41
N THR A 192 -12.97 -27.75 1.68
CA THR A 192 -14.22 -28.19 2.30
C THR A 192 -14.49 -27.57 3.66
N ASP A 193 -13.46 -27.29 4.45
CA ASP A 193 -13.65 -26.87 5.84
C ASP A 193 -13.73 -25.34 5.96
N ASP A 194 -14.80 -24.85 6.53
CA ASP A 194 -15.03 -23.43 6.77
C ASP A 194 -13.97 -22.81 7.67
N VAL A 195 -13.52 -21.61 7.31
CA VAL A 195 -12.46 -20.90 8.03
C VAL A 195 -12.92 -19.53 8.50
N ASN A 196 -12.72 -19.26 9.80
CA ASN A 196 -12.90 -17.93 10.36
C ASN A 196 -11.57 -17.41 10.85
N ARG A 197 -11.23 -16.14 10.53
CA ARG A 197 -9.97 -15.54 10.93
C ARG A 197 -10.10 -14.05 11.20
N TRP A 198 -9.30 -13.57 12.12
CA TRP A 198 -9.08 -12.16 12.33
C TRP A 198 -7.77 -11.76 11.64
N ARG A 199 -7.78 -10.61 11.00
CA ARG A 199 -6.62 -10.07 10.29
C ARG A 199 -6.41 -8.61 10.67
N VAL A 200 -5.16 -8.19 10.73
CA VAL A 200 -4.77 -6.80 10.94
C VAL A 200 -3.94 -6.32 9.76
N ARG A 201 -4.13 -5.07 9.41
CA ARG A 201 -3.26 -4.34 8.49
C ARG A 201 -2.87 -3.02 9.16
N ALA A 202 -1.58 -2.71 9.14
CA ALA A 202 -1.08 -1.39 9.51
C ALA A 202 -0.12 -0.92 8.41
N ARG A 203 -0.31 0.32 7.94
CA ARG A 203 0.56 0.95 6.95
C ARG A 203 0.95 2.32 7.44
N LEU A 204 2.23 2.67 7.28
CA LEU A 204 2.76 3.98 7.62
C LEU A 204 3.65 4.46 6.47
N GLY A 205 3.35 5.61 5.92
CA GLY A 205 4.05 6.21 4.80
C GLY A 205 4.45 7.64 5.04
N VAL A 206 5.43 8.06 4.28
CA VAL A 206 5.92 9.45 4.21
C VAL A 206 6.06 9.84 2.75
N LEU A 207 5.45 10.95 2.38
CA LEU A 207 5.68 11.61 1.10
C LEU A 207 6.41 12.93 1.34
N ALA A 208 7.65 13.03 0.86
CA ALA A 208 8.48 14.23 0.95
C ALA A 208 8.50 14.97 -0.39
N ARG A 209 8.10 16.24 -0.40
CA ARG A 209 8.24 17.16 -1.55
C ARG A 209 9.59 17.85 -1.44
N LEU A 210 10.59 17.37 -2.20
CA LEU A 210 11.96 17.86 -2.13
C LEU A 210 12.14 19.16 -2.91
N SER A 211 11.42 19.31 -4.02
CA SER A 211 11.36 20.54 -4.82
C SER A 211 9.98 20.64 -5.51
N ASN A 212 9.78 21.64 -6.35
CA ASN A 212 8.57 21.80 -7.16
C ASN A 212 8.38 20.64 -8.16
N SER A 213 9.47 19.99 -8.57
CA SER A 213 9.46 18.93 -9.57
C SER A 213 9.81 17.55 -9.02
N VAL A 214 10.36 17.45 -7.79
CA VAL A 214 10.84 16.17 -7.23
C VAL A 214 10.11 15.85 -5.93
N SER A 215 9.56 14.65 -5.84
CA SER A 215 9.05 14.08 -4.59
C SER A 215 9.55 12.65 -4.41
N ALA A 216 9.65 12.22 -3.17
CA ALA A 216 10.01 10.85 -2.80
C ALA A 216 8.99 10.30 -1.81
N GLY A 217 8.61 9.04 -1.98
CA GLY A 217 7.68 8.36 -1.09
C GLY A 217 8.27 7.07 -0.54
N VAL A 218 8.04 6.83 0.75
CA VAL A 218 8.38 5.57 1.42
C VAL A 218 7.17 5.11 2.20
N ARG A 219 6.79 3.83 2.09
CA ARG A 219 5.72 3.23 2.90
C ARG A 219 6.17 1.89 3.44
N MET A 220 5.91 1.66 4.71
CA MET A 220 6.01 0.37 5.37
C MET A 220 4.61 -0.19 5.60
N ALA A 221 4.47 -1.51 5.54
CA ALA A 221 3.21 -2.21 5.77
C ALA A 221 3.43 -3.48 6.58
N THR A 222 2.39 -3.95 7.28
CA THR A 222 2.35 -5.33 7.77
C THR A 222 2.30 -6.29 6.60
N GLY A 223 2.72 -7.54 6.79
CA GLY A 223 2.71 -8.58 5.76
C GLY A 223 4.01 -9.38 5.76
N ASN A 224 4.19 -10.20 4.75
CA ASN A 224 5.41 -10.94 4.52
C ASN A 224 5.98 -10.64 3.13
N THR A 225 7.24 -10.95 2.92
CA THR A 225 7.93 -10.68 1.64
C THR A 225 7.47 -11.60 0.50
N GLY A 226 6.76 -12.68 0.79
CA GLY A 226 6.25 -13.64 -0.20
C GLY A 226 4.88 -13.27 -0.78
N ASP A 227 4.11 -12.42 -0.09
CA ASP A 227 2.77 -11.98 -0.53
C ASP A 227 2.87 -10.61 -1.21
N ARG A 228 2.49 -10.53 -2.48
CA ARG A 228 2.61 -9.33 -3.31
C ARG A 228 1.34 -8.51 -3.35
N VAL A 229 0.20 -9.17 -3.12
CA VAL A 229 -1.14 -8.62 -3.32
C VAL A 229 -1.92 -8.50 -2.01
N SER A 230 -1.29 -8.75 -0.86
CA SER A 230 -1.93 -8.55 0.44
C SER A 230 -0.96 -8.03 1.50
N THR A 231 -1.36 -6.97 2.16
CA THR A 231 -0.67 -6.41 3.34
C THR A 231 -1.31 -6.84 4.67
N ASN A 232 -2.24 -7.81 4.60
CA ASN A 232 -2.92 -8.33 5.77
C ASN A 232 -2.05 -9.34 6.52
N GLN A 233 -2.11 -9.29 7.85
CA GLN A 233 -1.51 -10.24 8.75
C GLN A 233 -2.60 -10.98 9.53
N THR A 234 -2.62 -12.31 9.48
CA THR A 234 -3.59 -13.12 10.23
C THR A 234 -3.19 -13.14 11.70
N LEU A 235 -4.14 -12.86 12.60
CA LEU A 235 -3.97 -12.94 14.04
C LEU A 235 -4.02 -14.39 14.52
N GLY A 236 -3.57 -14.65 15.75
CA GLY A 236 -3.59 -16.01 16.34
C GLY A 236 -2.28 -16.79 16.22
N GLN A 237 -1.15 -16.08 16.07
CA GLN A 237 0.19 -16.65 15.98
C GLN A 237 0.84 -16.87 17.38
N ASN A 238 0.08 -17.40 18.34
CA ASN A 238 0.55 -17.62 19.71
C ASN A 238 1.16 -16.38 20.37
N LEU A 239 0.53 -15.20 20.15
CA LEU A 239 0.98 -13.89 20.64
C LEU A 239 2.35 -13.46 20.09
N ASN A 240 2.80 -14.03 18.99
CA ASN A 240 4.05 -13.67 18.36
C ASN A 240 3.97 -12.28 17.70
N LYS A 241 5.12 -11.67 17.46
CA LYS A 241 5.24 -10.37 16.78
C LYS A 241 5.07 -10.54 15.26
N TYR A 242 4.56 -9.50 14.61
CA TYR A 242 4.41 -9.47 13.15
C TYR A 242 5.53 -8.68 12.48
N THR A 243 5.73 -8.95 11.21
CA THR A 243 6.74 -8.30 10.37
C THR A 243 6.19 -7.01 9.76
N PHE A 244 7.04 -5.99 9.68
CA PHE A 244 6.84 -4.82 8.84
C PHE A 244 7.79 -4.91 7.63
N VAL A 245 7.26 -4.72 6.44
CA VAL A 245 8.01 -4.80 5.19
C VAL A 245 8.03 -3.46 4.47
N LEU A 246 9.09 -3.22 3.69
CA LEU A 246 9.14 -2.06 2.80
C LEU A 246 8.18 -2.27 1.63
N ASP A 247 7.07 -1.57 1.67
CA ASP A 247 5.98 -1.72 0.71
C ASP A 247 6.11 -0.79 -0.49
N ARG A 248 6.59 0.45 -0.28
CA ARG A 248 6.90 1.43 -1.34
C ARG A 248 8.20 2.15 -1.03
N ALA A 249 9.01 2.40 -2.06
CA ALA A 249 10.17 3.27 -2.02
C ALA A 249 10.42 3.80 -3.43
N TYR A 250 10.10 5.08 -3.68
CA TYR A 250 10.11 5.62 -5.03
C TYR A 250 10.42 7.10 -5.07
N ILE A 251 10.85 7.54 -6.24
CA ILE A 251 11.06 8.93 -6.58
C ILE A 251 10.14 9.27 -7.77
N ASN A 252 9.47 10.42 -7.68
CA ASN A 252 8.77 11.04 -8.80
C ASN A 252 9.55 12.29 -9.24
N TYR A 253 9.68 12.44 -10.54
CA TYR A 253 10.22 13.63 -11.18
C TYR A 253 9.20 14.16 -12.20
N ALA A 254 8.69 15.36 -11.98
CA ALA A 254 7.74 16.05 -12.85
C ALA A 254 8.39 17.32 -13.43
N PRO A 255 9.22 17.18 -14.50
CA PRO A 255 9.90 18.33 -15.12
C PRO A 255 8.92 19.33 -15.75
N PHE A 256 7.74 18.87 -16.14
CA PHE A 256 6.66 19.65 -16.71
C PHE A 256 5.34 19.24 -16.07
N GLU A 257 4.36 20.12 -16.04
CA GLU A 257 3.01 19.83 -15.48
C GLU A 257 2.31 18.66 -16.17
N TRP A 258 2.63 18.42 -17.44
CA TRP A 258 2.04 17.35 -18.23
C TRP A 258 2.80 16.03 -18.18
N LEU A 259 4.03 15.96 -17.58
CA LEU A 259 4.89 14.77 -17.57
C LEU A 259 5.33 14.42 -16.15
N LYS A 260 5.05 13.20 -15.72
CA LYS A 260 5.55 12.60 -14.48
C LYS A 260 6.34 11.34 -14.80
N LEU A 261 7.57 11.27 -14.33
CA LEU A 261 8.43 10.09 -14.34
C LEU A 261 8.49 9.53 -12.92
N SER A 262 8.37 8.21 -12.78
CA SER A 262 8.42 7.52 -11.48
C SER A 262 9.39 6.38 -11.54
N GLY A 263 10.19 6.17 -10.50
CA GLY A 263 11.16 5.07 -10.43
C GLY A 263 11.31 4.53 -9.02
N GLY A 264 11.56 3.22 -8.92
CA GLY A 264 11.67 2.48 -7.66
C GLY A 264 10.52 1.47 -7.49
N ARG A 265 10.10 1.23 -6.24
CA ARG A 265 8.90 0.46 -5.93
C ARG A 265 7.72 1.42 -5.82
N ILE A 266 7.06 1.64 -6.95
CA ILE A 266 6.05 2.68 -7.17
C ILE A 266 4.63 2.16 -6.92
N PRO A 267 3.67 3.00 -6.51
CA PRO A 267 2.26 2.63 -6.55
C PRO A 267 1.82 2.32 -7.99
N ASN A 268 0.73 1.56 -8.13
CA ASN A 268 0.17 1.19 -9.44
C ASN A 268 0.01 2.42 -10.35
N PRO A 269 0.70 2.51 -11.51
CA PRO A 269 0.63 3.65 -12.40
C PRO A 269 -0.54 3.58 -13.40
N TRP A 270 -1.23 2.43 -13.49
CA TRP A 270 -2.24 2.14 -14.48
C TRP A 270 -3.64 2.58 -14.04
N PHE A 271 -4.43 3.03 -14.96
CA PHE A 271 -5.88 3.13 -14.78
C PHE A 271 -6.50 1.76 -15.08
N ALA A 272 -6.91 1.05 -14.05
CA ALA A 272 -7.47 -0.30 -14.12
C ALA A 272 -8.48 -0.50 -12.99
N THR A 273 -9.21 -1.60 -13.04
CA THR A 273 -9.96 -2.13 -11.90
C THR A 273 -9.12 -3.22 -11.20
N ASP A 274 -9.69 -3.81 -10.14
CA ASP A 274 -9.11 -4.95 -9.42
C ASP A 274 -9.24 -6.30 -10.19
N LEU A 275 -9.63 -6.26 -11.46
CA LEU A 275 -9.66 -7.45 -12.33
C LEU A 275 -8.25 -7.89 -12.75
N VAL A 276 -7.37 -6.94 -13.09
CA VAL A 276 -6.02 -7.21 -13.59
C VAL A 276 -4.98 -7.01 -12.51
N TRP A 277 -5.14 -5.96 -11.69
CA TRP A 277 -4.18 -5.54 -10.68
C TRP A 277 -4.83 -5.38 -9.31
N ASP A 278 -4.32 -6.11 -8.32
CA ASP A 278 -4.73 -5.93 -6.93
C ASP A 278 -4.41 -4.51 -6.43
N ASP A 279 -5.27 -3.95 -5.57
CA ASP A 279 -5.11 -2.60 -5.02
C ASP A 279 -3.87 -2.45 -4.12
N ASP A 280 -3.40 -3.53 -3.51
CA ASP A 280 -2.20 -3.54 -2.67
C ASP A 280 -0.91 -3.77 -3.48
N LEU A 281 -1.00 -4.08 -4.79
CA LEU A 281 0.15 -4.34 -5.65
C LEU A 281 0.95 -3.06 -5.92
N ASN A 282 2.27 -3.12 -5.73
CA ASN A 282 3.20 -2.06 -6.09
C ASN A 282 4.19 -2.57 -7.16
N PHE A 283 4.52 -1.70 -8.11
CA PHE A 283 5.35 -2.03 -9.26
C PHE A 283 6.81 -1.67 -9.00
N GLU A 284 7.73 -2.56 -9.35
CA GLU A 284 9.18 -2.32 -9.25
C GLU A 284 9.73 -1.97 -10.62
N GLY A 285 10.31 -0.79 -10.79
CA GLY A 285 10.87 -0.35 -12.05
C GLY A 285 10.66 1.13 -12.33
N VAL A 286 10.33 1.45 -13.58
CA VAL A 286 10.13 2.83 -14.04
C VAL A 286 8.84 2.98 -14.81
N ALA A 287 8.18 4.12 -14.62
CA ALA A 287 6.98 4.50 -15.36
C ALA A 287 7.02 5.98 -15.74
N ALA A 288 6.42 6.30 -16.88
CA ALA A 288 6.18 7.65 -17.34
C ALA A 288 4.69 7.84 -17.59
N THR A 289 4.11 8.90 -17.05
CA THR A 289 2.73 9.30 -17.33
C THR A 289 2.72 10.72 -17.88
N ALA A 290 2.13 10.90 -19.05
CA ALA A 290 1.88 12.20 -19.63
C ALA A 290 0.37 12.45 -19.76
N SER A 291 -0.07 13.65 -19.46
CA SER A 291 -1.47 14.06 -19.58
C SER A 291 -1.57 15.52 -19.99
N TYR A 292 -2.55 15.83 -20.82
CA TYR A 292 -2.79 17.19 -21.27
C TYR A 292 -4.27 17.52 -21.22
N SER A 293 -4.62 18.74 -20.80
CA SER A 293 -6.01 19.16 -20.65
C SER A 293 -6.40 20.17 -21.72
N PHE A 294 -7.43 19.84 -22.50
CA PHE A 294 -8.02 20.70 -23.54
C PHE A 294 -9.36 21.28 -23.09
N LYS A 295 -9.78 22.38 -23.75
CA LYS A 295 -11.10 22.99 -23.56
C LYS A 295 -11.47 23.23 -22.09
N GLY A 296 -10.56 23.82 -21.33
CA GLY A 296 -10.81 24.10 -19.91
C GLY A 296 -10.97 22.84 -19.04
N GLY A 297 -10.28 21.77 -19.38
CA GLY A 297 -10.32 20.52 -18.61
C GLY A 297 -11.48 19.58 -18.94
N ARG A 298 -12.26 19.86 -19.98
CA ARG A 298 -13.34 18.97 -20.43
C ARG A 298 -12.85 17.69 -21.09
N ILE A 299 -11.70 17.76 -21.76
CA ILE A 299 -11.08 16.62 -22.46
C ILE A 299 -9.63 16.55 -22.02
N SER A 300 -9.24 15.45 -21.37
CA SER A 300 -7.87 15.26 -20.88
C SER A 300 -7.37 13.86 -21.26
N PRO A 301 -6.72 13.73 -22.44
CA PRO A 301 -6.04 12.49 -22.81
C PRO A 301 -4.84 12.28 -21.88
N PHE A 302 -4.50 11.01 -21.67
CA PHE A 302 -3.30 10.60 -20.95
C PHE A 302 -2.66 9.38 -21.62
N VAL A 303 -1.36 9.25 -21.42
CA VAL A 303 -0.60 8.06 -21.77
C VAL A 303 0.27 7.66 -20.59
N THR A 304 0.31 6.37 -20.29
CA THR A 304 1.22 5.79 -19.31
C THR A 304 2.03 4.69 -19.99
N ALA A 305 3.33 4.68 -19.78
CA ALA A 305 4.22 3.61 -20.21
C ALA A 305 5.10 3.18 -19.03
N GLY A 306 5.46 1.90 -18.95
CA GLY A 306 6.28 1.38 -17.87
C GLY A 306 7.06 0.14 -18.26
N TRP A 307 8.18 -0.06 -17.56
CA TRP A 307 9.02 -1.25 -17.62
C TRP A 307 9.38 -1.70 -16.21
N PHE A 308 9.13 -2.97 -15.92
CA PHE A 308 9.21 -3.54 -14.59
C PHE A 308 9.93 -4.90 -14.63
N PRO A 309 11.14 -5.00 -14.07
CA PRO A 309 11.82 -6.28 -13.91
C PRO A 309 11.05 -7.16 -12.92
N LEU A 310 10.73 -8.39 -13.32
CA LEU A 310 10.07 -9.38 -12.46
C LEU A 310 11.09 -10.37 -11.88
N ARG A 311 12.14 -10.66 -12.61
CA ARG A 311 13.25 -11.53 -12.20
C ARG A 311 14.52 -11.11 -12.94
N PRO A 312 15.63 -10.87 -12.22
CA PRO A 312 16.91 -10.60 -12.87
C PRO A 312 17.46 -11.85 -13.55
N GLU A 313 18.25 -11.66 -14.59
CA GLU A 313 19.06 -12.72 -15.19
C GLU A 313 20.04 -13.29 -14.16
N THR A 314 20.19 -14.61 -14.19
CA THR A 314 21.29 -15.30 -13.51
C THR A 314 22.06 -16.07 -14.58
N PRO A 315 23.24 -15.61 -15.01
CA PRO A 315 23.97 -16.19 -16.12
C PRO A 315 24.13 -17.69 -15.98
N GLY A 316 23.75 -18.43 -17.02
CA GLY A 316 23.84 -19.90 -17.07
C GLY A 316 22.78 -20.63 -16.23
N GLN A 317 21.87 -19.93 -15.59
CA GLN A 317 20.84 -20.53 -14.73
C GLN A 317 19.41 -20.06 -15.02
N ARG A 318 19.20 -18.75 -15.25
CA ARG A 318 17.85 -18.18 -15.39
C ARG A 318 17.87 -17.00 -16.37
N GLU A 319 16.94 -16.99 -17.30
CA GLU A 319 16.65 -15.83 -18.13
C GLU A 319 15.98 -14.73 -17.27
N ASP A 320 16.19 -13.47 -17.64
CA ASP A 320 15.47 -12.34 -17.08
C ASP A 320 13.97 -12.44 -17.39
N ARG A 321 13.15 -11.85 -16.54
CA ARG A 321 11.73 -11.66 -16.78
C ARG A 321 11.37 -10.21 -16.57
N SER A 322 10.54 -9.67 -17.43
CA SER A 322 10.05 -8.31 -17.31
C SER A 322 8.60 -8.17 -17.75
N LEU A 323 7.97 -7.14 -17.21
CA LEU A 323 6.67 -6.66 -17.64
C LEU A 323 6.86 -5.30 -18.31
N GLN A 324 6.36 -5.17 -19.53
CA GLN A 324 6.26 -3.91 -20.24
C GLN A 324 4.79 -3.55 -20.42
N GLY A 325 4.46 -2.28 -20.33
CA GLY A 325 3.10 -1.85 -20.51
C GLY A 325 2.98 -0.46 -21.13
N VAL A 326 1.94 -0.29 -21.93
CA VAL A 326 1.52 1.00 -22.47
C VAL A 326 0.01 1.12 -22.33
N GLN A 327 -0.46 2.27 -21.84
CA GLN A 327 -1.88 2.61 -21.71
C GLN A 327 -2.13 3.96 -22.33
N LEU A 328 -3.16 4.04 -23.15
CA LEU A 328 -3.74 5.27 -23.67
C LEU A 328 -5.10 5.47 -23.00
N GLY A 329 -5.41 6.69 -22.62
CA GLY A 329 -6.69 6.96 -21.99
C GLY A 329 -7.18 8.39 -22.19
N LEU A 330 -8.43 8.57 -21.79
CA LEU A 330 -9.16 9.81 -21.94
C LEU A 330 -10.04 10.06 -20.74
N ASN A 331 -9.88 11.22 -20.09
CA ASN A 331 -10.86 11.75 -19.15
C ASN A 331 -11.76 12.74 -19.90
N LEU A 332 -13.06 12.55 -19.80
CA LEU A 332 -14.08 13.37 -20.47
C LEU A 332 -15.09 13.88 -19.44
N ARG A 333 -15.23 15.19 -19.30
CA ARG A 333 -16.32 15.84 -18.57
C ARG A 333 -17.40 16.21 -19.59
N ALA A 334 -18.40 15.34 -19.74
CA ALA A 334 -19.49 15.55 -20.71
C ALA A 334 -20.45 16.66 -20.24
N ALA A 335 -20.72 16.72 -18.93
CA ALA A 335 -21.46 17.78 -18.24
C ALA A 335 -20.75 18.13 -16.92
N GLU A 336 -21.28 19.07 -16.14
CA GLU A 336 -20.71 19.42 -14.84
C GLU A 336 -20.76 18.25 -13.85
N ASP A 337 -21.82 17.48 -13.94
CA ASP A 337 -22.17 16.33 -13.11
C ASP A 337 -21.90 14.96 -13.78
N VAL A 338 -21.37 14.93 -15.04
CA VAL A 338 -21.14 13.67 -15.78
C VAL A 338 -19.70 13.56 -16.25
N ARG A 339 -19.00 12.56 -15.74
CA ARG A 339 -17.60 12.29 -16.06
C ARG A 339 -17.42 10.87 -16.56
N PHE A 340 -16.61 10.72 -17.60
CA PHE A 340 -16.17 9.43 -18.12
C PHE A 340 -14.65 9.34 -18.06
N ARG A 341 -14.15 8.14 -17.82
CA ARG A 341 -12.75 7.83 -18.01
C ARG A 341 -12.63 6.53 -18.77
N LEU A 342 -11.87 6.55 -19.85
CA LEU A 342 -11.66 5.42 -20.74
C LEU A 342 -10.17 5.11 -20.82
N GLY A 343 -9.82 3.85 -20.93
CA GLY A 343 -8.44 3.41 -21.08
C GLY A 343 -8.34 2.17 -21.94
N VAL A 344 -7.28 2.10 -22.74
CA VAL A 344 -6.84 0.91 -23.46
C VAL A 344 -5.39 0.67 -23.08
N ALA A 345 -5.12 -0.49 -22.51
CA ALA A 345 -3.76 -0.87 -22.09
C ALA A 345 -3.36 -2.18 -22.74
N GLN A 346 -2.10 -2.29 -23.07
CA GLN A 346 -1.46 -3.54 -23.45
C GLN A 346 -0.28 -3.78 -22.53
N TYR A 347 -0.27 -4.97 -21.93
CA TYR A 347 0.83 -5.44 -21.11
C TYR A 347 1.52 -6.60 -21.84
N ASP A 348 2.82 -6.73 -21.70
CA ASP A 348 3.62 -7.77 -22.34
C ASP A 348 4.60 -8.36 -21.32
N TYR A 349 4.41 -9.63 -20.98
CA TYR A 349 5.25 -10.37 -20.05
C TYR A 349 6.32 -11.13 -20.81
N GLN A 350 7.55 -10.69 -20.69
CA GLN A 350 8.70 -11.30 -21.36
C GLN A 350 9.21 -12.51 -20.57
N ASN A 351 9.47 -13.62 -21.26
CA ASN A 351 10.06 -14.85 -20.73
C ASN A 351 9.28 -15.47 -19.55
N ILE A 352 7.95 -15.27 -19.50
CA ILE A 352 7.13 -15.77 -18.38
C ILE A 352 6.67 -17.22 -18.61
N GLU A 353 6.51 -17.62 -19.86
CA GLU A 353 6.02 -18.97 -20.21
C GLU A 353 6.98 -20.06 -19.77
N GLY A 354 6.42 -21.19 -19.35
CA GLY A 354 7.16 -22.41 -19.09
C GLY A 354 7.65 -23.07 -20.40
N ARG A 355 8.82 -23.67 -20.35
CA ARG A 355 9.37 -24.52 -21.41
C ARG A 355 9.94 -25.78 -20.78
N VAL A 356 9.99 -26.88 -21.53
CA VAL A 356 10.68 -28.07 -21.06
C VAL A 356 12.16 -27.74 -20.85
N ASP A 357 12.65 -28.01 -19.65
CA ASP A 357 14.03 -27.73 -19.28
C ASP A 357 14.93 -28.92 -19.59
N ASN A 358 15.59 -28.84 -20.74
CA ASN A 358 16.50 -29.89 -21.23
C ASN A 358 17.96 -29.73 -20.72
N ALA A 359 18.20 -28.86 -19.74
CA ALA A 359 19.56 -28.57 -19.29
C ALA A 359 20.32 -29.85 -18.84
N TYR A 360 19.59 -30.87 -18.42
CA TYR A 360 20.18 -32.15 -18.04
C TYR A 360 20.57 -33.06 -19.21
N THR A 361 19.90 -32.97 -20.37
CA THR A 361 20.21 -33.75 -21.56
C THR A 361 21.48 -33.30 -22.25
N LEU A 362 21.99 -32.11 -21.97
CA LEU A 362 23.17 -31.53 -22.54
C LEU A 362 24.49 -31.88 -21.80
N GLY A 363 24.45 -32.75 -20.81
CA GLY A 363 25.65 -33.17 -20.07
C GLY A 363 26.32 -32.06 -19.27
N VAL A 364 25.62 -30.99 -18.98
CA VAL A 364 26.09 -29.95 -18.09
C VAL A 364 26.02 -30.51 -16.66
N GLY A 365 27.18 -30.61 -16.02
CA GLY A 365 27.43 -31.39 -14.81
C GLY A 365 26.46 -31.09 -13.65
N ALA A 366 26.60 -31.80 -12.55
CA ALA A 366 25.78 -31.88 -11.35
C ALA A 366 25.45 -30.53 -10.62
N GLY A 367 25.55 -29.40 -11.26
CA GLY A 367 25.22 -28.06 -10.81
C GLY A 367 24.26 -27.28 -11.71
N ALA A 368 23.81 -27.86 -12.82
CA ALA A 368 22.83 -27.20 -13.68
C ALA A 368 21.47 -27.17 -12.95
N SER A 369 21.05 -25.98 -12.58
CA SER A 369 19.77 -25.82 -11.86
C SER A 369 18.62 -25.96 -12.85
N TYR A 370 17.85 -27.03 -12.69
CA TYR A 370 16.49 -27.07 -13.26
C TYR A 370 15.68 -25.91 -12.72
N GLY A 371 14.72 -25.44 -13.49
CA GLY A 371 13.75 -24.46 -13.04
C GLY A 371 13.95 -23.05 -13.60
N GLN A 372 14.81 -22.89 -14.60
CA GLN A 372 14.91 -21.61 -15.32
C GLN A 372 13.58 -21.16 -15.94
N TYR A 373 12.75 -22.12 -16.36
CA TYR A 373 11.41 -21.89 -16.94
C TYR A 373 10.28 -22.15 -15.95
N GLY A 374 10.60 -22.43 -14.68
CA GLY A 374 9.63 -22.65 -13.63
C GLY A 374 8.89 -21.37 -13.28
N TYR A 375 7.61 -21.50 -12.93
CA TYR A 375 6.80 -20.45 -12.32
C TYR A 375 6.87 -20.64 -10.81
N GLU A 376 7.54 -19.74 -10.12
CA GLU A 376 7.93 -19.91 -8.71
C GLU A 376 6.73 -20.06 -7.80
N THR A 377 6.77 -21.00 -6.84
CA THR A 377 5.69 -21.26 -5.88
C THR A 377 5.25 -19.99 -5.14
N GLY A 378 6.20 -19.17 -4.70
CA GLY A 378 5.90 -17.90 -4.03
C GLY A 378 5.28 -16.83 -4.94
N LEU A 379 5.27 -17.01 -6.26
CA LEU A 379 4.63 -16.11 -7.22
C LEU A 379 3.21 -16.58 -7.56
N ARG A 380 2.94 -17.89 -7.50
CA ARG A 380 1.66 -18.48 -7.87
C ARG A 380 0.54 -18.11 -6.88
N ALA A 381 -0.64 -17.74 -7.41
CA ALA A 381 -1.87 -17.73 -6.66
C ALA A 381 -2.70 -18.97 -7.03
N LYS A 382 -3.64 -18.89 -7.96
CA LYS A 382 -4.35 -20.04 -8.51
C LYS A 382 -4.98 -19.71 -9.86
N GLY A 383 -5.27 -20.76 -10.63
CA GLY A 383 -6.12 -20.70 -11.81
C GLY A 383 -5.39 -20.66 -13.14
N ASN A 384 -4.16 -20.14 -13.22
CA ASN A 384 -3.39 -20.26 -14.45
C ASN A 384 -3.05 -21.72 -14.77
N THR A 385 -3.01 -22.05 -16.06
CA THR A 385 -2.66 -23.40 -16.51
C THR A 385 -1.17 -23.63 -16.40
N LEU A 386 -0.80 -24.67 -15.65
CA LEU A 386 0.57 -25.07 -15.40
C LEU A 386 0.87 -26.43 -16.01
N PHE A 387 2.13 -26.68 -16.34
CA PHE A 387 2.65 -28.00 -16.71
C PHE A 387 4.04 -28.20 -16.11
N THR A 388 4.48 -29.47 -16.00
CA THR A 388 5.80 -29.78 -15.46
C THR A 388 6.88 -29.54 -16.50
N THR A 389 7.83 -28.64 -16.18
CA THR A 389 8.94 -28.27 -17.09
C THR A 389 10.10 -29.25 -17.04
N ASN A 390 10.19 -30.07 -16.00
CA ASN A 390 11.21 -31.13 -15.81
C ASN A 390 10.73 -32.52 -16.22
N SER A 391 9.72 -32.62 -17.08
CA SER A 391 9.29 -33.88 -17.72
C SER A 391 9.36 -33.76 -19.24
N SER A 392 9.71 -34.87 -19.93
CA SER A 392 9.80 -34.87 -21.36
C SER A 392 8.44 -34.95 -22.03
N LEU A 393 8.29 -34.34 -23.21
CA LEU A 393 7.07 -34.41 -24.04
C LEU A 393 6.93 -35.72 -24.80
N ASP A 394 8.01 -36.49 -24.97
CA ASP A 394 8.07 -37.70 -25.80
C ASP A 394 7.83 -38.99 -25.00
N GLY A 395 7.46 -38.89 -23.74
CA GLY A 395 7.22 -40.04 -22.88
C GLY A 395 8.47 -40.68 -22.30
N THR A 396 9.67 -40.20 -22.63
CA THR A 396 10.88 -40.57 -21.92
C THR A 396 10.91 -39.77 -20.63
N ALA A 397 10.76 -40.42 -19.48
CA ALA A 397 11.06 -39.79 -18.23
C ALA A 397 12.45 -39.18 -18.31
N PHE A 398 12.65 -37.92 -17.94
CA PHE A 398 14.01 -37.48 -17.62
C PHE A 398 14.60 -38.55 -16.72
N PRO A 399 15.86 -39.03 -17.01
CA PRO A 399 16.44 -40.08 -16.22
C PRO A 399 16.27 -39.67 -14.78
N ALA A 400 15.44 -40.46 -14.12
CA ALA A 400 14.95 -40.14 -12.82
C ALA A 400 16.10 -39.64 -11.97
N GLN A 401 16.14 -38.37 -11.77
CA GLN A 401 16.58 -37.95 -10.48
C GLN A 401 15.47 -38.44 -9.58
N SER A 402 15.59 -39.69 -9.16
CA SER A 402 14.71 -40.33 -8.21
C SER A 402 14.63 -39.39 -7.01
N GLY A 403 13.50 -38.73 -6.83
CA GLY A 403 13.27 -37.72 -5.83
C GLY A 403 13.23 -36.25 -6.29
N SER A 404 13.31 -35.93 -7.59
CA SER A 404 13.10 -34.56 -8.03
C SER A 404 11.61 -34.21 -8.03
N ASN A 405 11.27 -33.17 -7.30
CA ASN A 405 9.94 -32.60 -7.26
C ASN A 405 9.53 -32.03 -8.63
N PRO A 406 8.24 -32.02 -8.98
CA PRO A 406 7.77 -31.38 -10.20
C PRO A 406 8.07 -29.87 -10.18
N ILE A 407 8.64 -29.36 -11.26
CA ILE A 407 8.82 -27.94 -11.47
C ILE A 407 7.76 -27.46 -12.43
N TRP A 408 6.89 -26.61 -11.92
CA TRP A 408 5.73 -26.13 -12.66
C TRP A 408 6.06 -24.86 -13.44
N GLY A 409 5.68 -24.80 -14.71
CA GLY A 409 5.78 -23.64 -15.59
C GLY A 409 4.42 -23.25 -16.16
N LEU A 410 4.24 -22.00 -16.55
CA LEU A 410 3.04 -21.50 -17.20
C LEU A 410 2.88 -22.10 -18.60
N ALA A 411 1.70 -22.65 -18.90
CA ALA A 411 1.42 -23.21 -20.21
C ALA A 411 1.19 -22.13 -21.28
N ALA A 412 0.63 -20.98 -20.89
CA ALA A 412 0.34 -19.86 -21.78
C ALA A 412 1.44 -18.77 -21.71
N LYS A 413 1.55 -18.01 -22.79
CA LYS A 413 2.19 -16.69 -22.82
C LYS A 413 1.16 -15.64 -22.42
N PHE A 414 1.61 -14.51 -21.87
CA PHE A 414 0.73 -13.45 -21.42
C PHE A 414 1.04 -12.12 -22.12
N LYS A 415 0.06 -11.64 -22.88
CA LYS A 415 0.04 -10.32 -23.52
C LYS A 415 -1.36 -9.73 -23.47
N PRO A 416 -1.91 -9.46 -22.27
CA PRO A 416 -3.27 -8.99 -22.14
C PRO A 416 -3.46 -7.59 -22.74
N LEU A 417 -4.50 -7.48 -23.58
CA LEU A 417 -5.11 -6.23 -23.99
C LEU A 417 -6.28 -5.95 -23.05
N VAL A 418 -6.30 -4.77 -22.43
CA VAL A 418 -7.25 -4.38 -21.40
C VAL A 418 -8.01 -3.14 -21.84
N LEU A 419 -9.34 -3.19 -21.79
CA LEU A 419 -10.23 -2.08 -22.02
C LEU A 419 -10.90 -1.72 -20.71
N THR A 420 -10.69 -0.51 -20.19
CA THR A 420 -11.25 -0.02 -18.92
C THR A 420 -12.12 1.20 -19.18
N ALA A 421 -13.31 1.22 -18.61
CA ALA A 421 -14.24 2.34 -18.69
C ALA A 421 -14.87 2.61 -17.33
N THR A 422 -14.95 3.89 -16.95
CA THR A 422 -15.73 4.33 -15.78
C THR A 422 -16.61 5.51 -16.15
N ALA A 423 -17.81 5.55 -15.55
CA ALA A 423 -18.74 6.66 -15.60
C ALA A 423 -19.09 7.08 -14.17
N ASP A 424 -19.05 8.38 -13.89
CA ASP A 424 -19.44 8.98 -12.63
C ASP A 424 -20.54 10.00 -12.91
N LEU A 425 -21.72 9.73 -12.35
CA LEU A 425 -22.93 10.53 -12.48
C LEU A 425 -23.22 11.19 -11.13
N ALA A 426 -22.89 12.48 -11.00
CA ALA A 426 -23.04 13.28 -9.79
C ALA A 426 -24.35 14.09 -9.77
N SER A 427 -25.35 13.73 -10.58
CA SER A 427 -26.63 14.48 -10.68
C SER A 427 -27.43 14.48 -9.38
N PHE A 428 -27.07 13.64 -8.41
CA PHE A 428 -27.68 13.58 -7.07
C PHE A 428 -26.70 13.94 -5.96
N ASP A 429 -25.67 14.77 -6.27
CA ASP A 429 -24.66 15.18 -5.28
C ASP A 429 -25.25 15.47 -3.88
N PRO A 430 -24.73 14.92 -2.78
CA PRO A 430 -23.44 14.21 -2.66
C PRO A 430 -23.49 12.72 -3.01
N VAL A 431 -24.63 12.17 -3.43
CA VAL A 431 -24.78 10.77 -3.84
C VAL A 431 -24.51 10.64 -5.34
N HIS A 432 -23.53 9.84 -5.70
CA HIS A 432 -23.17 9.54 -7.08
C HIS A 432 -23.66 8.16 -7.50
N VAL A 433 -23.89 7.98 -8.79
CA VAL A 433 -24.03 6.66 -9.41
C VAL A 433 -22.80 6.43 -10.27
N MET A 434 -22.01 5.43 -9.92
CA MET A 434 -20.75 5.13 -10.58
C MET A 434 -20.81 3.74 -11.24
N VAL A 435 -20.40 3.67 -12.50
CA VAL A 435 -20.30 2.42 -13.25
C VAL A 435 -18.85 2.23 -13.66
N SER A 436 -18.32 1.02 -13.45
CA SER A 436 -17.00 0.62 -13.94
C SER A 436 -17.11 -0.69 -14.71
N ALA A 437 -16.44 -0.76 -15.84
CA ALA A 437 -16.37 -1.94 -16.67
C ALA A 437 -14.92 -2.17 -17.11
N GLU A 438 -14.50 -3.43 -17.11
CA GLU A 438 -13.20 -3.82 -17.63
C GLU A 438 -13.33 -5.12 -18.43
N TYR A 439 -12.65 -5.17 -19.56
CA TYR A 439 -12.57 -6.36 -20.42
C TYR A 439 -11.12 -6.65 -20.76
N VAL A 440 -10.75 -7.90 -20.69
CA VAL A 440 -9.40 -8.39 -20.95
C VAL A 440 -9.42 -9.49 -21.99
N LYS A 441 -8.43 -9.45 -22.89
CA LYS A 441 -8.12 -10.52 -23.85
C LYS A 441 -6.61 -10.76 -23.86
N ASN A 442 -6.20 -11.98 -23.52
CA ASN A 442 -4.79 -12.36 -23.67
C ASN A 442 -4.48 -12.64 -25.15
N LEU A 443 -3.78 -11.69 -25.79
CA LEU A 443 -3.47 -11.78 -27.22
C LEU A 443 -2.39 -12.82 -27.56
N ALA A 444 -1.59 -13.23 -26.57
CA ALA A 444 -0.55 -14.24 -26.75
C ALA A 444 -1.02 -15.67 -26.45
N PHE A 445 -2.31 -15.83 -26.14
CA PHE A 445 -2.90 -17.15 -25.88
C PHE A 445 -3.08 -17.92 -27.19
N ASP A 446 -2.24 -18.94 -27.39
CA ASP A 446 -2.25 -19.81 -28.58
C ASP A 446 -2.54 -21.25 -28.14
N ARG A 447 -3.76 -21.75 -28.47
CA ARG A 447 -4.21 -23.10 -28.11
C ARG A 447 -3.39 -24.19 -28.75
N ASP A 448 -2.96 -24.00 -29.97
CA ASP A 448 -2.19 -25.01 -30.71
C ASP A 448 -0.75 -25.07 -30.19
N GLU A 449 -0.19 -23.95 -29.79
CA GLU A 449 1.11 -23.90 -29.11
C GLU A 449 1.03 -24.58 -27.74
N ILE A 450 -0.01 -24.28 -26.95
CA ILE A 450 -0.24 -24.92 -25.65
C ILE A 450 -0.44 -26.42 -25.83
N PHE A 451 -1.26 -26.85 -26.80
CA PHE A 451 -1.45 -28.26 -27.09
C PHE A 451 -0.16 -28.99 -27.50
N ARG A 452 0.65 -28.38 -28.37
CA ARG A 452 1.95 -28.95 -28.75
C ARG A 452 2.90 -29.11 -27.58
N ARG A 453 2.81 -28.17 -26.61
CA ARG A 453 3.71 -28.12 -25.45
C ARG A 453 3.26 -29.02 -24.31
N THR A 454 1.96 -29.20 -24.12
CA THR A 454 1.38 -29.87 -22.96
C THR A 454 0.53 -31.09 -23.28
N GLY A 455 0.14 -31.29 -24.54
CA GLY A 455 -0.83 -32.31 -24.93
C GLY A 455 -2.28 -31.97 -24.57
N LEU A 456 -2.56 -30.80 -23.98
CA LEU A 456 -3.86 -30.42 -23.50
C LEU A 456 -4.59 -29.44 -24.41
N ARG A 457 -5.86 -29.72 -24.72
CA ARG A 457 -6.74 -28.77 -25.42
C ARG A 457 -7.44 -27.87 -24.43
N MET A 458 -7.17 -26.57 -24.56
CA MET A 458 -7.77 -25.54 -23.72
C MET A 458 -9.22 -25.23 -24.11
N SER A 459 -10.07 -24.94 -23.12
CA SER A 459 -11.47 -24.53 -23.31
C SER A 459 -11.60 -23.13 -23.93
N ASP A 460 -12.76 -22.85 -24.51
CA ASP A 460 -13.10 -21.51 -25.00
C ASP A 460 -13.27 -20.54 -23.82
N GLY A 461 -12.74 -19.33 -23.96
CA GLY A 461 -12.86 -18.29 -22.94
C GLY A 461 -11.78 -18.29 -21.86
N SER A 462 -10.87 -19.27 -21.86
CA SER A 462 -9.71 -19.29 -20.93
C SER A 462 -8.83 -18.04 -21.02
N ASP A 463 -8.85 -17.38 -22.17
CA ASP A 463 -8.04 -16.19 -22.50
C ASP A 463 -8.73 -14.84 -22.26
N ARG A 464 -9.94 -14.85 -21.65
CA ARG A 464 -10.77 -13.64 -21.47
C ARG A 464 -11.17 -13.45 -20.03
N ALA A 465 -11.25 -12.17 -19.64
CA ALA A 465 -11.85 -11.78 -18.37
C ALA A 465 -12.70 -10.52 -18.54
N TYR A 466 -13.70 -10.36 -17.67
CA TYR A 466 -14.48 -9.13 -17.61
C TYR A 466 -15.02 -8.86 -16.22
N LEU A 467 -15.20 -7.57 -15.93
CA LEU A 467 -15.77 -7.06 -14.70
C LEU A 467 -16.79 -5.97 -15.03
N LEU A 468 -17.90 -5.99 -14.30
CA LEU A 468 -18.87 -4.90 -14.28
C LEU A 468 -19.19 -4.56 -12.83
N ARG A 469 -19.05 -3.27 -12.46
CA ARG A 469 -19.34 -2.75 -11.12
C ARG A 469 -20.33 -1.60 -11.23
N LEU A 470 -21.38 -1.66 -10.43
CA LEU A 470 -22.29 -0.54 -10.15
C LEU A 470 -22.09 -0.13 -8.69
N ALA A 471 -21.83 1.15 -8.45
CA ALA A 471 -21.74 1.71 -7.11
C ALA A 471 -22.66 2.92 -6.96
N VAL A 472 -23.26 3.05 -5.78
CA VAL A 472 -24.14 4.17 -5.41
C VAL A 472 -23.72 4.67 -4.04
N GLY A 473 -23.65 5.99 -3.86
CA GLY A 473 -23.25 6.64 -2.62
C GLY A 473 -22.19 7.69 -2.85
N MET A 474 -21.48 8.08 -1.82
CA MET A 474 -20.37 9.02 -1.91
C MET A 474 -19.19 8.37 -2.64
N PRO A 475 -18.48 9.09 -3.53
CA PRO A 475 -17.31 8.56 -4.23
C PRO A 475 -16.18 8.10 -3.30
N ALA A 476 -16.12 8.69 -2.11
CA ALA A 476 -15.20 8.30 -1.05
C ALA A 476 -15.88 8.49 0.31
N VAL A 477 -15.75 7.53 1.19
CA VAL A 477 -16.23 7.60 2.58
C VAL A 477 -15.15 8.30 3.41
N LYS A 478 -15.41 9.57 3.80
CA LYS A 478 -14.46 10.44 4.50
C LYS A 478 -15.01 11.05 5.77
N GLU A 479 -16.32 11.29 5.84
CA GLU A 479 -17.00 12.00 6.92
C GLU A 479 -18.02 11.09 7.60
N VAL A 480 -18.51 11.55 8.75
CA VAL A 480 -19.60 10.89 9.46
C VAL A 480 -20.83 10.84 8.58
N GLY A 481 -21.39 9.65 8.43
CA GLY A 481 -22.61 9.46 7.66
C GLY A 481 -22.38 9.24 6.16
N ASP A 482 -21.17 9.42 5.65
CA ASP A 482 -20.84 9.00 4.29
C ASP A 482 -21.07 7.51 4.12
N TRP A 483 -21.60 7.12 2.98
CA TRP A 483 -21.80 5.72 2.67
C TRP A 483 -21.57 5.43 1.18
N ASN A 484 -21.21 4.21 0.88
CA ASN A 484 -21.10 3.70 -0.48
C ASN A 484 -21.52 2.23 -0.51
N ALA A 485 -22.35 1.86 -1.47
CA ALA A 485 -22.75 0.49 -1.74
C ALA A 485 -22.39 0.11 -3.17
N SER A 486 -21.89 -1.10 -3.39
CA SER A 486 -21.58 -1.57 -4.74
C SER A 486 -21.89 -3.04 -4.97
N LEU A 487 -22.26 -3.36 -6.21
CA LEU A 487 -22.38 -4.71 -6.75
C LEU A 487 -21.38 -4.86 -7.89
N THR A 488 -20.53 -5.86 -7.79
CA THR A 488 -19.54 -6.21 -8.82
C THR A 488 -19.82 -7.62 -9.31
N TYR A 489 -19.87 -7.84 -10.61
CA TYR A 489 -19.81 -9.16 -11.23
C TYR A 489 -18.51 -9.28 -12.00
N ARG A 490 -17.84 -10.43 -11.89
CA ARG A 490 -16.62 -10.73 -12.65
C ARG A 490 -16.57 -12.18 -13.12
N ASN A 491 -15.88 -12.36 -14.23
CA ASN A 491 -15.54 -13.67 -14.77
C ASN A 491 -14.09 -13.59 -15.27
N VAL A 492 -13.24 -14.44 -14.72
CA VAL A 492 -11.81 -14.44 -14.98
C VAL A 492 -11.41 -15.79 -15.55
N GLY A 493 -11.17 -15.85 -16.85
CA GLY A 493 -10.67 -17.06 -17.51
C GLY A 493 -9.30 -17.46 -16.97
N SER A 494 -8.97 -18.76 -17.03
CA SER A 494 -7.74 -19.30 -16.42
C SER A 494 -6.47 -18.59 -16.86
N ASP A 495 -6.35 -18.27 -18.14
CA ASP A 495 -5.11 -17.71 -18.73
C ASP A 495 -5.34 -16.33 -19.38
N SER A 496 -6.33 -15.60 -18.87
CA SER A 496 -6.63 -14.24 -19.32
C SER A 496 -5.62 -13.20 -18.81
N VAL A 497 -5.21 -13.35 -17.56
CA VAL A 497 -4.23 -12.54 -16.83
C VAL A 497 -3.35 -13.44 -15.98
N LEU A 498 -2.23 -12.88 -15.48
CA LEU A 498 -1.36 -13.62 -14.59
C LEU A 498 -1.98 -13.65 -13.18
N ASP A 499 -2.13 -14.84 -12.62
CA ASP A 499 -2.79 -15.09 -11.33
C ASP A 499 -2.11 -14.41 -10.14
N ALA A 500 -0.79 -14.21 -10.25
CA ALA A 500 0.05 -13.60 -9.22
C ALA A 500 -0.32 -12.16 -8.83
N PHE A 501 -1.04 -11.43 -9.68
CA PHE A 501 -1.23 -9.98 -9.56
C PHE A 501 -2.69 -9.55 -9.49
N THR A 502 -3.63 -10.49 -9.56
CA THR A 502 -5.07 -10.25 -9.47
C THR A 502 -5.53 -10.03 -8.03
N ASP A 503 -6.79 -9.55 -7.87
CA ASP A 503 -7.43 -9.36 -6.56
C ASP A 503 -7.30 -10.61 -5.67
N SER A 504 -6.70 -10.43 -4.50
CA SER A 504 -6.44 -11.48 -3.51
C SER A 504 -7.66 -11.88 -2.68
N ASP A 505 -8.72 -11.08 -2.69
CA ASP A 505 -9.92 -11.29 -1.87
C ASP A 505 -11.02 -12.10 -2.61
N PHE A 506 -11.19 -11.91 -3.93
CA PHE A 506 -12.23 -12.57 -4.70
C PHE A 506 -11.89 -14.04 -4.95
N GLY A 507 -12.74 -14.93 -4.45
CA GLY A 507 -12.56 -16.38 -4.60
C GLY A 507 -11.22 -16.88 -4.03
N LEU A 508 -10.66 -16.19 -3.04
CA LEU A 508 -9.34 -16.43 -2.44
C LEU A 508 -8.16 -16.12 -3.40
N GLY A 509 -8.37 -15.19 -4.34
CA GLY A 509 -7.34 -14.74 -5.27
C GLY A 509 -7.22 -15.54 -6.57
N GLY A 510 -6.42 -15.04 -7.51
CA GLY A 510 -6.06 -15.72 -8.76
C GLY A 510 -7.08 -15.60 -9.89
N THR A 511 -7.04 -16.57 -10.81
CA THR A 511 -7.86 -16.63 -12.02
C THR A 511 -8.77 -17.87 -12.02
N ASN A 512 -9.42 -18.20 -13.14
CA ASN A 512 -10.36 -19.30 -13.29
C ASN A 512 -11.57 -19.23 -12.34
N MET A 513 -12.01 -18.00 -12.01
CA MET A 513 -13.11 -17.76 -11.08
C MET A 513 -14.17 -16.82 -11.68
N LYS A 514 -15.44 -17.06 -11.34
CA LYS A 514 -16.58 -16.19 -11.67
C LYS A 514 -17.51 -16.03 -10.49
N GLY A 515 -18.18 -14.90 -10.42
CA GLY A 515 -19.14 -14.64 -9.36
C GLY A 515 -19.37 -13.15 -9.12
N TYR A 516 -19.88 -12.83 -7.95
CA TYR A 516 -20.26 -11.47 -7.59
C TYR A 516 -19.69 -11.06 -6.22
N THR A 517 -19.58 -9.76 -6.03
CA THR A 517 -19.19 -9.13 -4.77
C THR A 517 -20.19 -8.02 -4.44
N LEU A 518 -20.76 -8.06 -3.24
CA LEU A 518 -21.51 -6.96 -2.63
C LEU A 518 -20.58 -6.26 -1.64
N SER A 519 -20.52 -4.93 -1.69
CA SER A 519 -19.73 -4.15 -0.74
C SER A 519 -20.56 -2.99 -0.21
N PHE A 520 -20.36 -2.69 1.07
CA PHE A 520 -20.93 -1.53 1.74
C PHE A 520 -19.86 -0.90 2.63
N ALA A 521 -19.77 0.42 2.62
CA ALA A 521 -18.89 1.18 3.51
C ALA A 521 -19.66 2.32 4.17
N TYR A 522 -19.35 2.62 5.43
CA TYR A 522 -19.99 3.68 6.21
C TYR A 522 -18.96 4.42 7.07
N GLY A 523 -19.01 5.75 7.06
CA GLY A 523 -18.17 6.63 7.85
C GLY A 523 -18.71 6.80 9.28
N LEU A 524 -17.93 6.35 10.26
CA LEU A 524 -18.24 6.53 11.69
C LEU A 524 -17.78 7.89 12.20
N ASP A 525 -16.65 8.37 11.68
CA ASP A 525 -16.11 9.71 11.90
C ASP A 525 -15.20 10.11 10.72
N ASN A 526 -14.56 11.28 10.79
CA ASN A 526 -13.74 11.84 9.71
C ASN A 526 -12.51 10.98 9.35
N ARG A 527 -12.22 9.93 10.10
CA ARG A 527 -11.04 9.06 9.91
C ARG A 527 -11.35 7.58 10.07
N THR A 528 -12.54 7.23 10.54
CA THR A 528 -12.91 5.84 10.84
C THR A 528 -14.09 5.40 10.00
N SER A 529 -13.97 4.23 9.38
CA SER A 529 -15.03 3.65 8.57
C SER A 529 -15.26 2.18 8.90
N LEU A 530 -16.52 1.74 8.77
CA LEU A 530 -16.91 0.35 8.74
C LEU A 530 -17.04 -0.10 7.29
N GLY A 531 -16.61 -1.32 7.00
CA GLY A 531 -16.76 -1.99 5.70
C GLY A 531 -17.41 -3.36 5.87
N LEU A 532 -18.32 -3.68 4.96
CA LEU A 532 -18.89 -5.01 4.79
C LEU A 532 -18.66 -5.43 3.35
N LYS A 533 -18.07 -6.60 3.13
CA LYS A 533 -17.87 -7.19 1.79
C LYS A 533 -18.28 -8.65 1.82
N TYR A 534 -19.19 -9.03 0.93
CA TYR A 534 -19.58 -10.40 0.70
C TYR A 534 -19.28 -10.76 -0.74
N SER A 535 -18.55 -11.83 -0.98
CA SER A 535 -18.28 -12.36 -2.31
C SER A 535 -18.69 -13.81 -2.39
N SER A 536 -19.31 -14.20 -3.51
CA SER A 536 -19.60 -15.57 -3.88
C SER A 536 -18.92 -15.88 -5.19
N ALA A 537 -18.03 -16.85 -5.18
CA ALA A 537 -17.17 -17.16 -6.31
C ALA A 537 -17.10 -18.67 -6.54
N LYS A 538 -17.09 -19.05 -7.83
CA LYS A 538 -16.86 -20.44 -8.25
C LYS A 538 -15.97 -20.51 -9.47
N THR A 539 -15.37 -21.67 -9.70
CA THR A 539 -14.52 -21.90 -10.87
C THR A 539 -15.30 -21.73 -12.18
N VAL A 540 -14.63 -21.21 -13.19
CA VAL A 540 -15.16 -21.13 -14.56
C VAL A 540 -15.12 -22.50 -15.20
N ASP A 541 -13.96 -23.16 -15.09
CA ASP A 541 -13.67 -24.48 -15.64
C ASP A 541 -13.07 -25.39 -14.55
N SER A 542 -13.01 -26.70 -14.85
CA SER A 542 -12.39 -27.69 -13.96
C SER A 542 -10.97 -27.28 -13.54
N PRO A 543 -10.66 -27.24 -12.25
CA PRO A 543 -9.33 -26.88 -11.76
C PRO A 543 -8.21 -27.82 -12.24
N THR A 544 -8.48 -29.11 -12.37
CA THR A 544 -7.45 -30.07 -12.81
C THR A 544 -7.49 -30.38 -14.29
N LEU A 545 -8.49 -29.85 -15.04
CA LEU A 545 -8.70 -30.10 -16.47
C LEU A 545 -9.13 -31.56 -16.83
N LEU A 546 -9.30 -32.43 -15.87
CA LEU A 546 -9.38 -33.86 -16.15
C LEU A 546 -10.78 -34.48 -15.91
N ARG A 547 -11.59 -33.99 -14.95
CA ARG A 547 -12.78 -34.73 -14.51
C ARG A 547 -13.98 -33.89 -14.09
N GLY A 548 -14.02 -32.62 -14.43
CA GLY A 548 -15.16 -31.77 -14.03
C GLY A 548 -15.16 -31.40 -12.55
N GLU A 549 -13.98 -31.37 -11.92
CA GLU A 549 -13.83 -30.88 -10.57
C GLU A 549 -14.31 -29.43 -10.47
N GLN A 550 -14.86 -29.07 -9.32
CA GLN A 550 -15.35 -27.74 -9.06
C GLN A 550 -14.88 -27.23 -7.71
N PHE A 551 -14.74 -25.91 -7.61
CA PHE A 551 -14.40 -25.21 -6.41
C PHE A 551 -15.25 -23.95 -6.32
N GLY A 552 -15.93 -23.77 -5.19
CA GLY A 552 -16.72 -22.59 -4.86
C GLY A 552 -16.44 -22.15 -3.44
N VAL A 553 -16.48 -20.85 -3.21
CA VAL A 553 -16.28 -20.25 -1.90
C VAL A 553 -17.05 -18.93 -1.78
N ASP A 554 -17.71 -18.78 -0.65
CA ASP A 554 -18.33 -17.53 -0.21
C ASP A 554 -17.47 -16.91 0.87
N THR A 555 -17.12 -15.63 0.71
CA THR A 555 -16.29 -14.92 1.67
C THR A 555 -17.04 -13.70 2.22
N LEU A 556 -17.16 -13.63 3.55
CA LEU A 556 -17.66 -12.47 4.28
C LEU A 556 -16.50 -11.77 4.97
N GLN A 557 -16.39 -10.45 4.78
CA GLN A 557 -15.39 -9.60 5.43
C GLN A 557 -16.07 -8.43 6.13
N LEU A 558 -15.69 -8.21 7.39
CA LEU A 558 -16.09 -7.05 8.20
C LEU A 558 -14.83 -6.28 8.56
N ASP A 559 -14.75 -5.03 8.14
CA ASP A 559 -13.59 -4.17 8.32
C ASP A 559 -13.91 -3.01 9.24
N LEU A 560 -13.05 -2.74 10.22
CA LEU A 560 -12.94 -1.46 10.91
C LEU A 560 -11.61 -0.83 10.50
N ALA A 561 -11.67 0.31 9.82
CA ALA A 561 -10.49 1.00 9.31
C ALA A 561 -10.38 2.42 9.85
N VAL A 562 -9.18 2.78 10.29
CA VAL A 562 -8.83 4.13 10.73
C VAL A 562 -7.73 4.65 9.82
N LYS A 563 -7.87 5.90 9.32
CA LYS A 563 -6.88 6.58 8.45
C LYS A 563 -6.36 7.84 9.14
N PHE A 564 -5.08 8.16 8.98
CA PHE A 564 -4.46 9.35 9.56
C PHE A 564 -3.40 9.95 8.63
#